data_b87b33a3d0403382e572686c148c79f6
#
_entry.id   b87b33a3d0403382e572686c148c79f6
#
_cell.length_a   1.000
_cell.length_b   1.000
_cell.length_c   1.000
_cell.angle_alpha   90.00
_cell.angle_beta   90.00
_cell.angle_gamma   90.00
#
_symmetry.space_group_name_H-M   'P 1'
#
loop_
_entity.id
_entity.type
_entity.pdbx_description
1 polymer ?
#
loop_
_entity_poly.entity_id
_entity_poly.type
_entity_poly.pdbx_seq_one_letter_code
_entity_poly.pdbx_strand_id
1 'polypeptide(L)'
;LGDTPVGVETAASSWREFVGGEYDLVSVYGRHAMERNFQRTRIAHGCQVIGSRRGTSSHQYNPAVILADKGATEDAGSCYGMVFVYSGNFMCEAERDQYGQTRALMGLHSDLFHYPLEKGEKLVIPETILCYSAQGFGGLSRRYHRCIRKHLCRGKYSHQSRPVLINSWEAAYFDFNGETIYRLAREAAELGIDMVVMDDGWFGKRDDDNSGLGDWQV
;
A
#
# COMPACT_ATOMS: atom_id res chain seq x y z
N LEU A 1 24.53 -5.02 12.46
CA LEU A 1 23.18 -4.48 12.70
C LEU A 1 22.49 -4.25 11.36
N GLY A 2 22.62 -5.24 10.45
CA GLY A 2 21.92 -5.20 9.18
C GLY A 2 20.45 -5.50 9.41
N ASP A 3 19.65 -5.28 8.46
CA ASP A 3 18.38 -5.93 8.05
C ASP A 3 17.34 -6.28 9.12
N THR A 4 17.38 -5.69 10.32
CA THR A 4 16.34 -5.97 11.29
C THR A 4 15.17 -5.02 11.01
N PRO A 5 14.09 -5.50 10.39
CA PRO A 5 12.87 -4.74 10.27
C PRO A 5 12.37 -4.33 11.65
N VAL A 6 11.68 -3.21 11.73
CA VAL A 6 11.06 -2.79 12.99
C VAL A 6 10.04 -3.85 13.39
N GLY A 7 10.29 -4.54 14.49
CA GLY A 7 9.40 -5.56 15.02
C GLY A 7 8.37 -4.96 15.98
N VAL A 8 7.16 -5.46 15.90
CA VAL A 8 6.16 -5.27 16.95
C VAL A 8 5.95 -6.62 17.63
N GLU A 9 6.41 -6.73 18.85
CA GLU A 9 6.09 -7.85 19.70
C GLU A 9 4.85 -7.50 20.53
N THR A 10 3.81 -8.29 20.40
CA THR A 10 2.69 -8.25 21.32
C THR A 10 2.91 -9.34 22.37
N ALA A 11 3.49 -8.97 23.48
CA ALA A 11 3.60 -9.86 24.63
C ALA A 11 2.34 -9.74 25.49
N ALA A 12 1.80 -10.85 25.88
CA ALA A 12 0.75 -10.89 26.88
C ALA A 12 1.30 -10.44 28.25
N SER A 13 0.52 -9.67 28.99
CA SER A 13 0.91 -9.09 30.28
C SER A 13 0.98 -10.10 31.41
N SER A 14 0.45 -11.29 31.22
CA SER A 14 0.56 -12.41 32.16
C SER A 14 0.76 -13.73 31.43
N TRP A 15 1.40 -14.67 32.08
CA TRP A 15 1.63 -16.00 31.48
C TRP A 15 0.33 -16.79 31.18
N ARG A 16 -0.80 -16.40 31.73
CA ARG A 16 -2.14 -16.92 31.36
C ARG A 16 -2.63 -16.37 30.03
N GLU A 17 -2.14 -15.22 29.64
CA GLU A 17 -2.48 -14.54 28.39
C GLU A 17 -1.57 -14.95 27.23
N PHE A 18 -0.49 -15.69 27.49
CA PHE A 18 0.33 -16.29 26.44
C PHE A 18 -0.46 -17.19 25.47
N VAL A 19 -1.62 -17.64 25.88
CA VAL A 19 -2.53 -18.46 25.05
C VAL A 19 -3.54 -17.59 24.27
N GLY A 20 -3.60 -16.29 24.56
CA GLY A 20 -4.68 -15.41 24.07
C GLY A 20 -4.43 -14.66 22.78
N GLY A 21 -3.21 -14.64 22.27
CA GLY A 21 -2.83 -13.85 21.09
C GLY A 21 -3.18 -14.50 19.76
N GLU A 22 -4.44 -14.86 19.53
CA GLU A 22 -4.89 -15.33 18.24
C GLU A 22 -5.25 -14.16 17.34
N TYR A 23 -4.31 -13.78 16.49
CA TYR A 23 -4.53 -12.74 15.49
C TYR A 23 -4.78 -13.32 14.11
N ASP A 24 -5.48 -12.56 13.31
CA ASP A 24 -5.55 -12.72 11.89
C ASP A 24 -4.60 -11.71 11.23
N LEU A 25 -3.84 -12.18 10.24
CA LEU A 25 -3.08 -11.32 9.35
C LEU A 25 -3.99 -10.83 8.24
N VAL A 26 -4.15 -9.53 8.16
CA VAL A 26 -4.94 -8.88 7.12
C VAL A 26 -4.00 -8.15 6.16
N SER A 27 -4.21 -8.39 4.88
CA SER A 27 -3.51 -7.73 3.79
C SER A 27 -4.44 -7.48 2.62
N VAL A 28 -3.99 -6.73 1.65
CA VAL A 28 -4.68 -6.58 0.37
C VAL A 28 -3.85 -7.20 -0.74
N TYR A 29 -4.49 -8.00 -1.56
CA TYR A 29 -3.89 -8.77 -2.63
C TYR A 29 -4.56 -8.48 -3.96
N GLY A 30 -3.84 -8.50 -5.06
CA GLY A 30 -4.49 -8.30 -6.33
C GLY A 30 -3.58 -8.36 -7.54
N ARG A 31 -4.13 -7.92 -8.65
CA ARG A 31 -3.48 -7.76 -9.93
C ARG A 31 -4.06 -6.56 -10.65
N HIS A 32 -3.52 -6.20 -11.79
CA HIS A 32 -4.10 -5.19 -12.66
C HIS A 32 -5.60 -5.43 -12.89
N ALA A 33 -6.39 -4.39 -12.79
CA ALA A 33 -7.85 -4.38 -12.87
C ALA A 33 -8.59 -5.22 -11.80
N MET A 34 -7.88 -5.76 -10.82
CA MET A 34 -8.43 -6.51 -9.68
C MET A 34 -7.56 -6.27 -8.44
N GLU A 35 -7.34 -5.00 -8.12
CA GLU A 35 -6.48 -4.57 -7.02
C GLU A 35 -7.19 -4.64 -5.67
N ARG A 36 -6.37 -4.71 -4.62
CA ARG A 36 -6.77 -4.49 -3.22
C ARG A 36 -7.89 -5.39 -2.72
N ASN A 37 -7.90 -6.65 -3.15
CA ASN A 37 -8.80 -7.62 -2.57
C ASN A 37 -8.40 -7.89 -1.12
N PHE A 38 -9.34 -7.69 -0.21
CA PHE A 38 -9.14 -7.90 1.21
C PHE A 38 -8.91 -9.39 1.50
N GLN A 39 -7.76 -9.68 2.12
CA GLN A 39 -7.39 -11.02 2.56
C GLN A 39 -7.27 -11.03 4.07
N ARG A 40 -7.86 -12.04 4.69
CA ARG A 40 -7.79 -12.25 6.13
C ARG A 40 -7.45 -13.70 6.41
N THR A 41 -6.27 -13.94 6.98
CA THR A 41 -5.75 -15.27 7.21
C THR A 41 -5.39 -15.43 8.67
N ARG A 42 -5.83 -16.51 9.29
CA ARG A 42 -5.44 -16.86 10.66
C ARG A 42 -3.93 -17.08 10.71
N ILE A 43 -3.26 -16.43 11.67
CA ILE A 43 -1.85 -16.71 11.93
C ILE A 43 -1.75 -18.05 12.64
N ALA A 44 -1.22 -19.04 11.93
CA ALA A 44 -0.92 -20.37 12.43
C ALA A 44 0.48 -20.42 13.05
N HIS A 45 0.81 -21.50 13.76
CA HIS A 45 2.19 -21.73 14.20
C HIS A 45 3.15 -21.73 13.02
N GLY A 46 4.31 -21.13 13.24
CA GLY A 46 5.29 -20.88 12.17
C GLY A 46 5.15 -19.49 11.58
N CYS A 47 5.80 -19.28 10.44
CA CYS A 47 5.95 -17.99 9.81
C CYS A 47 5.09 -17.85 8.57
N GLN A 48 4.40 -16.71 8.43
CA GLN A 48 3.66 -16.29 7.26
C GLN A 48 4.29 -15.02 6.69
N VAL A 49 4.63 -15.05 5.41
CA VAL A 49 5.34 -13.96 4.75
C VAL A 49 4.49 -13.35 3.65
N ILE A 50 4.42 -12.03 3.64
CA ILE A 50 3.83 -11.21 2.58
C ILE A 50 4.91 -10.25 2.10
N GLY A 51 5.07 -10.12 0.79
CA GLY A 51 6.08 -9.22 0.28
C GLY A 51 6.16 -9.18 -1.24
N SER A 52 7.04 -8.34 -1.74
CA SER A 52 7.36 -8.22 -3.15
C SER A 52 8.86 -8.31 -3.39
N ARG A 53 9.24 -9.05 -4.43
CA ARG A 53 10.61 -9.19 -4.95
C ARG A 53 10.71 -8.73 -6.41
N ARG A 54 9.79 -7.87 -6.84
CA ARG A 54 9.61 -7.47 -8.24
C ARG A 54 10.27 -6.12 -8.59
N GLY A 55 11.07 -5.58 -7.68
CA GLY A 55 11.61 -4.22 -7.80
C GLY A 55 10.64 -3.13 -7.35
N THR A 56 9.37 -3.46 -7.21
CA THR A 56 8.32 -2.57 -6.72
C THR A 56 7.45 -3.28 -5.69
N SER A 57 6.68 -2.53 -4.90
CA SER A 57 5.69 -3.09 -3.98
C SER A 57 4.53 -3.81 -4.70
N SER A 58 4.30 -3.56 -5.97
CA SER A 58 3.39 -4.23 -6.91
C SER A 58 1.90 -4.27 -6.54
N HIS A 59 1.05 -4.58 -7.52
CA HIS A 59 -0.39 -4.82 -7.31
C HIS A 59 -0.67 -6.11 -6.53
N GLN A 60 0.28 -7.05 -6.52
CA GLN A 60 0.10 -8.32 -5.82
C GLN A 60 -0.02 -8.12 -4.32
N TYR A 61 0.87 -7.31 -3.72
CA TYR A 61 0.78 -6.92 -2.31
C TYR A 61 1.10 -5.44 -2.13
N ASN A 62 0.26 -4.76 -1.36
CA ASN A 62 0.59 -3.44 -0.87
C ASN A 62 1.50 -3.56 0.37
N PRO A 63 2.42 -2.60 0.60
CA PRO A 63 3.33 -2.61 1.74
C PRO A 63 2.60 -2.20 3.03
N ALA A 64 1.51 -2.89 3.34
CA ALA A 64 0.65 -2.63 4.48
C ALA A 64 -0.01 -3.92 4.96
N VAL A 65 0.02 -4.14 6.26
CA VAL A 65 -0.64 -5.28 6.91
C VAL A 65 -1.32 -4.84 8.20
N ILE A 66 -2.27 -5.64 8.66
CA ILE A 66 -2.91 -5.45 9.95
C ILE A 66 -2.90 -6.79 10.70
N LEU A 67 -2.45 -6.76 11.95
CA LEU A 67 -2.76 -7.82 12.89
C LEU A 67 -4.09 -7.46 13.56
N ALA A 68 -5.09 -8.29 13.38
CA ALA A 68 -6.43 -8.03 13.86
C ALA A 68 -6.88 -9.11 14.85
N ASP A 69 -7.57 -8.73 15.91
CA ASP A 69 -8.26 -9.69 16.76
C ASP A 69 -9.17 -10.58 15.92
N LYS A 70 -9.33 -11.84 16.32
CA LYS A 70 -10.19 -12.83 15.62
C LYS A 70 -11.59 -12.30 15.29
N GLY A 71 -12.18 -11.53 16.20
CA GLY A 71 -13.51 -10.96 16.05
C GLY A 71 -13.53 -9.52 15.54
N ALA A 72 -12.41 -8.97 15.10
CA ALA A 72 -12.37 -7.58 14.63
C ALA A 72 -13.23 -7.39 13.38
N THR A 73 -14.00 -6.31 13.42
CA THR A 73 -14.90 -5.86 12.36
C THR A 73 -14.51 -4.45 11.91
N GLU A 74 -15.32 -3.83 11.06
CA GLU A 74 -15.14 -2.42 10.68
C GLU A 74 -15.20 -1.48 11.89
N ASP A 75 -16.08 -1.77 12.86
CA ASP A 75 -16.41 -0.87 13.97
C ASP A 75 -15.90 -1.33 15.35
N ALA A 76 -15.42 -2.56 15.48
CA ALA A 76 -15.04 -3.15 16.77
C ALA A 76 -13.83 -4.08 16.66
N GLY A 77 -13.15 -4.27 17.79
CA GLY A 77 -11.98 -5.15 17.92
C GLY A 77 -10.66 -4.41 17.78
N SER A 78 -9.61 -5.03 18.32
CA SER A 78 -8.25 -4.46 18.25
C SER A 78 -7.60 -4.75 16.92
N CYS A 79 -7.00 -3.72 16.35
CA CYS A 79 -6.28 -3.77 15.08
C CYS A 79 -4.93 -3.05 15.23
N TYR A 80 -3.86 -3.72 14.88
CA TYR A 80 -2.49 -3.21 14.87
C TYR A 80 -2.02 -3.13 13.43
N GLY A 81 -1.92 -1.93 12.88
CA GLY A 81 -1.52 -1.72 11.49
C GLY A 81 -0.04 -1.41 11.37
N MET A 82 0.56 -1.88 10.29
CA MET A 82 1.93 -1.60 9.87
C MET A 82 1.91 -1.18 8.42
N VAL A 83 2.44 0.00 8.11
CA VAL A 83 2.57 0.54 6.75
C VAL A 83 4.02 0.91 6.50
N PHE A 84 4.63 0.29 5.51
CA PHE A 84 6.00 0.56 5.10
C PHE A 84 6.03 1.66 4.05
N VAL A 85 6.71 2.75 4.34
CA VAL A 85 6.77 3.93 3.46
C VAL A 85 7.85 3.73 2.39
N TYR A 86 7.60 2.78 1.51
CA TYR A 86 8.54 2.38 0.47
C TYR A 86 7.81 1.79 -0.73
N SER A 87 8.31 2.04 -1.92
CA SER A 87 7.72 1.55 -3.17
C SER A 87 8.50 0.38 -3.81
N GLY A 88 9.62 -0.02 -3.22
CA GLY A 88 10.46 -1.12 -3.70
C GLY A 88 10.11 -2.48 -3.10
N ASN A 89 11.09 -3.38 -3.08
CA ASN A 89 10.96 -4.70 -2.49
C ASN A 89 10.79 -4.61 -0.97
N PHE A 90 9.76 -5.24 -0.46
CA PHE A 90 9.48 -5.26 0.97
C PHE A 90 9.08 -6.66 1.43
N MET A 91 9.19 -6.89 2.72
CA MET A 91 8.73 -8.10 3.39
C MET A 91 8.00 -7.73 4.68
N CYS A 92 6.89 -8.39 4.91
CA CYS A 92 6.25 -8.49 6.21
C CYS A 92 6.18 -9.95 6.62
N GLU A 93 6.64 -10.24 7.82
CA GLU A 93 6.63 -11.57 8.41
C GLU A 93 5.77 -11.54 9.67
N ALA A 94 4.82 -12.46 9.77
CA ALA A 94 4.03 -12.69 10.96
C ALA A 94 4.24 -14.13 11.43
N GLU A 95 4.77 -14.28 12.64
CA GLU A 95 5.09 -15.56 13.25
C GLU A 95 4.26 -15.79 14.51
N ARG A 96 3.77 -17.01 14.67
CA ARG A 96 3.26 -17.51 15.93
C ARG A 96 4.18 -18.62 16.44
N ASP A 97 4.83 -18.38 17.58
CA ASP A 97 5.78 -19.30 18.16
C ASP A 97 5.11 -20.48 18.91
N GLN A 98 5.93 -21.38 19.46
CA GLN A 98 5.46 -22.53 20.22
C GLN A 98 4.73 -22.19 21.51
N TYR A 99 4.87 -20.99 22.02
CA TYR A 99 4.20 -20.47 23.23
C TYR A 99 2.91 -19.71 22.89
N GLY A 100 2.57 -19.59 21.61
CA GLY A 100 1.40 -18.86 21.14
C GLY A 100 1.60 -17.36 21.06
N GLN A 101 2.82 -16.86 21.18
CA GLN A 101 3.13 -15.44 21.01
C GLN A 101 3.15 -15.08 19.52
N THR A 102 2.63 -13.92 19.18
CA THR A 102 2.65 -13.41 17.80
C THR A 102 3.68 -12.29 17.67
N ARG A 103 4.60 -12.46 16.73
CA ARG A 103 5.58 -11.46 16.33
C ARG A 103 5.32 -11.03 14.89
N ALA A 104 5.41 -9.73 14.61
CA ALA A 104 5.36 -9.21 13.25
C ALA A 104 6.58 -8.34 12.97
N LEU A 105 7.16 -8.52 11.80
CA LEU A 105 8.31 -7.78 11.29
C LEU A 105 7.94 -7.16 9.94
N MET A 106 8.43 -5.96 9.66
CA MET A 106 8.24 -5.32 8.36
C MET A 106 9.49 -4.51 8.00
N GLY A 107 9.92 -4.62 6.74
CA GLY A 107 11.09 -3.90 6.25
C GLY A 107 11.43 -4.21 4.80
N LEU A 108 12.66 -3.89 4.43
CA LEU A 108 13.22 -4.28 3.13
C LEU A 108 13.24 -5.80 3.00
N HIS A 109 12.97 -6.28 1.78
CA HIS A 109 13.07 -7.70 1.52
C HIS A 109 14.51 -8.16 1.57
N SER A 110 14.79 -9.22 2.35
CA SER A 110 16.15 -9.73 2.55
C SER A 110 16.75 -10.46 1.34
N ASP A 111 15.90 -10.97 0.44
CA ASP A 111 16.38 -11.65 -0.76
C ASP A 111 17.10 -10.69 -1.69
N LEU A 112 18.29 -11.06 -2.10
CA LEU A 112 19.16 -10.29 -3.02
C LEU A 112 19.54 -8.90 -2.52
N PHE A 113 19.38 -8.63 -1.22
CA PHE A 113 19.76 -7.37 -0.62
C PHE A 113 20.90 -7.57 0.40
N HIS A 114 22.05 -7.01 0.12
CA HIS A 114 23.19 -6.91 1.02
C HIS A 114 23.70 -5.49 1.04
N TYR A 115 23.81 -4.93 2.21
CA TYR A 115 24.42 -3.62 2.41
C TYR A 115 25.63 -3.77 3.34
N PRO A 116 26.86 -3.64 2.85
CA PRO A 116 28.05 -3.64 3.69
C PRO A 116 28.07 -2.35 4.52
N LEU A 117 27.93 -2.47 5.82
CA LEU A 117 27.93 -1.33 6.73
C LEU A 117 29.25 -1.33 7.51
N GLU A 118 30.11 -0.39 7.18
CA GLU A 118 31.41 -0.24 7.82
C GLU A 118 31.30 0.45 9.18
N LYS A 119 32.35 0.33 10.00
CA LYS A 119 32.38 0.95 11.31
C LYS A 119 32.26 2.47 11.21
N GLY A 120 31.21 3.01 11.83
CA GLY A 120 30.91 4.44 11.84
C GLY A 120 29.97 4.91 10.72
N GLU A 121 29.65 4.06 9.77
CA GLU A 121 28.64 4.34 8.75
C GLU A 121 27.21 4.23 9.30
N LYS A 122 26.29 4.87 8.61
CA LYS A 122 24.84 4.84 8.92
C LYS A 122 24.06 4.49 7.67
N LEU A 123 23.20 3.50 7.79
CA LEU A 123 22.16 3.21 6.78
C LEU A 123 20.83 3.78 7.27
N VAL A 124 20.22 4.62 6.45
CA VAL A 124 18.85 5.09 6.68
C VAL A 124 17.91 4.16 5.90
N ILE A 125 17.09 3.41 6.62
CA ILE A 125 16.08 2.54 6.01
C ILE A 125 14.73 3.27 5.92
N PRO A 126 13.82 2.84 5.01
CA PRO A 126 12.48 3.39 4.93
C PRO A 126 11.71 3.25 6.24
N GLU A 127 10.81 4.19 6.50
CA GLU A 127 10.01 4.23 7.72
C GLU A 127 8.88 3.20 7.71
N THR A 128 8.59 2.63 8.87
CA THR A 128 7.35 1.86 9.11
C THR A 128 6.45 2.66 10.04
N ILE A 129 5.23 2.94 9.60
CA ILE A 129 4.23 3.63 10.42
C ILE A 129 3.39 2.57 11.14
N LEU A 130 3.46 2.59 12.46
CA LEU A 130 2.66 1.73 13.32
C LEU A 130 1.43 2.47 13.82
N CYS A 131 0.30 1.81 13.85
CA CYS A 131 -0.94 2.37 14.36
C CYS A 131 -1.78 1.31 15.06
N TYR A 132 -2.44 1.71 16.13
CA TYR A 132 -3.38 0.87 16.88
C TYR A 132 -4.78 1.48 16.89
N SER A 133 -5.79 0.62 16.85
CA SER A 133 -7.19 0.99 17.07
C SER A 133 -7.93 -0.13 17.80
N ALA A 134 -8.70 0.23 18.83
CA ALA A 134 -9.67 -0.66 19.44
C ALA A 134 -11.07 -0.55 18.79
N GLN A 135 -11.21 0.27 17.77
CA GLN A 135 -12.45 0.57 17.06
C GLN A 135 -12.45 -0.03 15.66
N GLY A 136 -11.95 -1.26 15.55
CA GLY A 136 -11.92 -2.01 14.30
C GLY A 136 -11.10 -1.40 13.18
N PHE A 137 -11.33 -1.93 11.97
CA PHE A 137 -10.62 -1.50 10.77
C PHE A 137 -10.92 -0.04 10.39
N GLY A 138 -12.15 0.41 10.53
CA GLY A 138 -12.53 1.78 10.24
C GLY A 138 -11.84 2.79 11.16
N GLY A 139 -11.72 2.46 12.45
CA GLY A 139 -10.96 3.25 13.40
C GLY A 139 -9.48 3.36 13.02
N LEU A 140 -8.86 2.24 12.64
CA LEU A 140 -7.47 2.18 12.19
C LEU A 140 -7.28 2.98 10.89
N SER A 141 -8.14 2.76 9.90
CA SER A 141 -8.12 3.45 8.61
C SER A 141 -8.17 4.97 8.76
N ARG A 142 -9.12 5.48 9.55
CA ARG A 142 -9.23 6.90 9.83
C ARG A 142 -7.99 7.50 10.50
N ARG A 143 -7.30 6.74 11.36
CA ARG A 143 -6.03 7.15 11.96
C ARG A 143 -4.93 7.25 10.92
N TYR A 144 -4.80 6.25 10.04
CA TYR A 144 -3.84 6.28 8.93
C TYR A 144 -4.11 7.44 7.97
N HIS A 145 -5.37 7.66 7.58
CA HIS A 145 -5.72 8.79 6.70
C HIS A 145 -5.28 10.13 7.28
N ARG A 146 -5.49 10.34 8.58
CA ARG A 146 -5.04 11.58 9.26
C ARG A 146 -3.52 11.67 9.31
N CYS A 147 -2.84 10.58 9.63
CA CYS A 147 -1.38 10.52 9.69
C CYS A 147 -0.76 10.80 8.30
N ILE A 148 -1.21 10.10 7.27
CA ILE A 148 -0.73 10.25 5.90
C ILE A 148 -0.95 11.68 5.41
N ARG A 149 -2.15 12.22 5.61
CA ARG A 149 -2.47 13.59 5.19
C ARG A 149 -1.58 14.62 5.86
N LYS A 150 -1.33 14.46 7.17
CA LYS A 150 -0.59 15.43 7.97
C LYS A 150 0.93 15.33 7.80
N HIS A 151 1.47 14.12 7.60
CA HIS A 151 2.90 13.87 7.70
C HIS A 151 3.55 13.36 6.41
N LEU A 152 2.81 12.70 5.52
CA LEU A 152 3.36 12.14 4.28
C LEU A 152 2.97 12.94 3.05
N CYS A 153 1.70 13.37 2.94
CA CYS A 153 1.26 14.16 1.81
C CYS A 153 1.97 15.51 1.77
N ARG A 154 2.48 15.86 0.59
CA ARG A 154 3.20 17.12 0.33
C ARG A 154 2.48 17.92 -0.73
N GLY A 155 2.82 19.22 -0.82
CA GLY A 155 2.28 20.13 -1.82
C GLY A 155 0.86 20.61 -1.48
N LYS A 156 0.29 21.39 -2.39
CA LYS A 156 -0.99 22.09 -2.17
C LYS A 156 -2.18 21.16 -1.87
N TYR A 157 -2.17 19.97 -2.43
CA TYR A 157 -3.26 19.00 -2.25
C TYR A 157 -3.25 18.23 -0.92
N SER A 158 -2.30 18.52 -0.03
CA SER A 158 -2.40 18.06 1.37
C SER A 158 -3.54 18.74 2.13
N HIS A 159 -3.92 19.97 1.71
CA HIS A 159 -4.93 20.80 2.35
C HIS A 159 -6.06 21.27 1.42
N GLN A 160 -6.00 20.94 0.15
CA GLN A 160 -6.99 21.31 -0.85
C GLN A 160 -7.61 20.07 -1.48
N SER A 161 -8.87 20.17 -1.87
CA SER A 161 -9.50 19.15 -2.69
C SER A 161 -8.77 19.05 -4.03
N ARG A 162 -8.66 17.84 -4.54
CA ARG A 162 -8.19 17.62 -5.91
C ARG A 162 -9.27 18.04 -6.89
N PRO A 163 -8.89 18.47 -8.10
CA PRO A 163 -9.87 18.77 -9.14
C PRO A 163 -10.70 17.52 -9.46
N VAL A 164 -11.93 17.74 -9.83
CA VAL A 164 -12.77 16.70 -10.44
C VAL A 164 -12.21 16.45 -11.84
N LEU A 165 -11.95 15.19 -12.15
CA LEU A 165 -11.21 14.78 -13.34
C LEU A 165 -12.07 13.89 -14.24
N ILE A 166 -12.00 14.11 -15.55
CA ILE A 166 -12.42 13.16 -16.58
C ILE A 166 -11.18 12.65 -17.33
N ASN A 167 -11.15 11.36 -17.58
CA ASN A 167 -10.11 10.70 -18.37
C ASN A 167 -10.66 10.35 -19.75
N SER A 168 -9.87 10.53 -20.81
CA SER A 168 -10.32 10.31 -22.20
C SER A 168 -10.45 8.83 -22.58
N TRP A 169 -9.85 7.91 -21.81
CA TRP A 169 -9.72 6.51 -22.23
C TRP A 169 -11.04 5.84 -22.54
N GLU A 170 -11.96 5.79 -21.59
CA GLU A 170 -13.27 5.15 -21.79
C GLU A 170 -14.17 5.91 -22.78
N ALA A 171 -13.85 7.16 -23.08
CA ALA A 171 -14.62 7.95 -24.04
C ALA A 171 -14.19 7.73 -25.50
N ALA A 172 -12.92 7.42 -25.75
CA ALA A 172 -12.37 7.45 -27.10
C ALA A 172 -11.30 6.38 -27.40
N TYR A 173 -10.73 5.73 -26.36
CA TYR A 173 -9.58 4.82 -26.49
C TYR A 173 -8.46 5.47 -27.35
N PHE A 174 -8.03 4.84 -28.44
CA PHE A 174 -7.03 5.36 -29.38
C PHE A 174 -7.64 6.24 -30.48
N ASP A 175 -8.96 6.26 -30.63
CA ASP A 175 -9.65 7.00 -31.70
C ASP A 175 -9.95 8.44 -31.26
N PHE A 176 -8.92 9.25 -31.16
CA PHE A 176 -9.06 10.67 -30.84
C PHE A 176 -8.03 11.55 -31.54
N ASN A 177 -8.35 12.82 -31.59
CA ASN A 177 -7.47 13.89 -32.01
C ASN A 177 -7.68 15.13 -31.12
N GLY A 178 -6.94 16.19 -31.37
CA GLY A 178 -7.03 17.41 -30.56
C GLY A 178 -8.44 18.00 -30.48
N GLU A 179 -9.22 17.92 -31.56
CA GLU A 179 -10.60 18.41 -31.55
C GLU A 179 -11.53 17.57 -30.71
N THR A 180 -11.34 16.25 -30.71
CA THR A 180 -12.08 15.31 -29.82
C THR A 180 -11.84 15.65 -28.36
N ILE A 181 -10.57 15.84 -27.96
CA ILE A 181 -10.22 16.19 -26.59
C ILE A 181 -10.72 17.58 -26.20
N TYR A 182 -10.63 18.55 -27.10
CA TYR A 182 -11.16 19.91 -26.89
C TYR A 182 -12.68 19.91 -26.65
N ARG A 183 -13.43 19.15 -27.45
CA ARG A 183 -14.88 19.01 -27.28
C ARG A 183 -15.21 18.35 -25.93
N LEU A 184 -14.52 17.27 -25.60
CA LEU A 184 -14.67 16.60 -24.30
C LEU A 184 -14.42 17.57 -23.15
N ALA A 185 -13.36 18.38 -23.24
CA ALA A 185 -13.02 19.37 -22.22
C ALA A 185 -14.11 20.46 -22.07
N ARG A 186 -14.67 20.93 -23.16
CA ARG A 186 -15.77 21.92 -23.13
C ARG A 186 -17.02 21.37 -22.45
N GLU A 187 -17.45 20.19 -22.87
CA GLU A 187 -18.65 19.54 -22.33
C GLU A 187 -18.44 19.22 -20.84
N ALA A 188 -17.24 18.75 -20.46
CA ALA A 188 -16.87 18.49 -19.07
C ALA A 188 -16.91 19.78 -18.21
N ALA A 189 -16.42 20.90 -18.73
CA ALA A 189 -16.43 22.18 -18.02
C ALA A 189 -17.87 22.67 -17.73
N GLU A 190 -18.80 22.45 -18.63
CA GLU A 190 -20.22 22.78 -18.42
C GLU A 190 -20.85 21.98 -17.28
N LEU A 191 -20.29 20.79 -16.98
CA LEU A 191 -20.70 19.93 -15.87
C LEU A 191 -19.91 20.20 -14.56
N GLY A 192 -19.01 21.19 -14.56
CA GLY A 192 -18.20 21.54 -13.39
C GLY A 192 -16.99 20.61 -13.17
N ILE A 193 -16.52 19.94 -14.21
CA ILE A 193 -15.29 19.15 -14.18
C ILE A 193 -14.10 20.07 -14.45
N ASP A 194 -13.09 20.01 -13.59
CA ASP A 194 -11.98 20.97 -13.55
C ASP A 194 -10.75 20.52 -14.35
N MET A 195 -10.66 19.24 -14.69
CA MET A 195 -9.47 18.63 -15.30
C MET A 195 -9.85 17.57 -16.33
N VAL A 196 -9.18 17.61 -17.47
CA VAL A 196 -9.19 16.52 -18.45
C VAL A 196 -7.81 15.88 -18.48
N VAL A 197 -7.77 14.55 -18.44
CA VAL A 197 -6.55 13.76 -18.63
C VAL A 197 -6.65 13.05 -19.96
N MET A 198 -5.70 13.33 -20.81
CA MET A 198 -5.48 12.56 -22.04
C MET A 198 -4.68 11.32 -21.67
N ASP A 199 -5.27 10.14 -21.83
CA ASP A 199 -4.68 8.86 -21.47
C ASP A 199 -3.76 8.33 -22.59
N ASP A 200 -3.69 7.03 -22.79
CA ASP A 200 -2.84 6.39 -23.79
C ASP A 200 -3.12 6.90 -25.23
N GLY A 201 -2.14 6.74 -26.11
CA GLY A 201 -2.27 7.12 -27.51
C GLY A 201 -1.85 8.55 -27.87
N TRP A 202 -1.37 9.37 -26.93
CA TRP A 202 -0.98 10.77 -27.20
C TRP A 202 0.47 10.92 -27.68
N PHE A 203 1.28 9.87 -27.62
CA PHE A 203 2.72 9.92 -27.87
C PHE A 203 3.14 9.02 -29.03
N GLY A 204 4.13 9.45 -29.79
CA GLY A 204 4.75 8.69 -30.87
C GLY A 204 3.74 8.11 -31.87
N LYS A 205 3.93 6.85 -32.22
CA LYS A 205 2.99 6.04 -33.01
C LYS A 205 2.32 5.00 -32.11
N ARG A 206 1.54 5.46 -31.17
CA ARG A 206 0.81 4.66 -30.22
C ARG A 206 -0.68 4.59 -30.57
N ASP A 207 -1.00 3.79 -31.60
CA ASP A 207 -2.35 3.64 -32.11
C ASP A 207 -3.03 2.35 -31.62
N ASP A 208 -2.30 1.51 -30.90
CA ASP A 208 -2.75 0.26 -30.30
C ASP A 208 -1.90 -0.16 -29.09
N ASP A 209 -2.26 -1.26 -28.44
CA ASP A 209 -1.60 -1.79 -27.25
C ASP A 209 -0.26 -2.49 -27.50
N ASN A 210 0.13 -2.75 -28.75
CA ASN A 210 1.20 -3.68 -29.07
C ASN A 210 2.59 -3.04 -29.10
N SER A 211 2.68 -1.72 -29.22
CA SER A 211 3.96 -1.02 -29.37
C SER A 211 3.95 0.39 -28.78
N GLY A 212 5.08 1.06 -28.80
CA GLY A 212 5.23 2.49 -28.49
C GLY A 212 5.39 2.83 -27.02
N LEU A 213 5.24 1.89 -26.06
CA LEU A 213 5.48 2.19 -24.65
C LEU A 213 6.95 2.54 -24.43
N GLY A 214 7.20 3.75 -23.90
CA GLY A 214 8.53 4.30 -23.71
C GLY A 214 8.90 5.39 -24.73
N ASP A 215 8.16 5.52 -25.82
CA ASP A 215 8.42 6.51 -26.89
C ASP A 215 7.69 7.84 -26.56
N TRP A 216 7.98 8.41 -25.40
CA TRP A 216 7.32 9.60 -24.85
C TRP A 216 7.65 10.88 -25.63
N GLN A 217 7.32 10.92 -26.92
CA GLN A 217 7.47 12.08 -27.80
C GLN A 217 6.14 12.50 -28.36
N VAL A 218 5.91 13.80 -28.43
CA VAL A 218 4.72 14.42 -29.04
C VAL A 218 5.00 14.76 -30.49
#